data_65098a7356e1d91df66032da3995bb07
#
_entry.id   65098a7356e1d91df66032da3995bb07
#
_cell.length_a   1.000
_cell.length_b   1.000
_cell.length_c   1.000
_cell.angle_alpha   90.00
_cell.angle_beta   90.00
_cell.angle_gamma   90.00
#
_symmetry.space_group_name_H-M   'P 1'
#
loop_
_entity.id
_entity.type
_entity.pdbx_description
1 polymer ?
#
loop_
_entity_poly.entity_id
_entity_poly.type
_entity_poly.pdbx_seq_one_letter_code
_entity_poly.pdbx_strand_id
1 'polypeptide(L)'
;MIRQTVLPFKLENTKDTITPHAGLALLGEFAVGLGLLKSVDKYLPKPGSGAGYSPSEYIFPLLLMLNGGGRSFEDLRQIRKDAGLREILPLERMPSSDATGDWMRRTGQRDGLLGLEKVNREVIKRGMKSDGIKGYTLDIDATGIEAEKQAAKWTYKNFKGYMPMVGHLAENGLVIGVDRDQEIPQKQGLKNGP
;
A
#
# COMPACT_ATOMS: atom_id res chain seq x y z
N MET A 1 -40.60 5.59 9.25
CA MET A 1 -40.29 6.54 8.18
C MET A 1 -39.77 7.81 8.85
N ILE A 2 -38.51 8.17 8.61
CA ILE A 2 -37.93 9.40 9.17
C ILE A 2 -38.32 10.55 8.24
N ARG A 3 -39.08 11.53 8.75
CA ARG A 3 -39.36 12.75 8.01
C ARG A 3 -38.11 13.63 8.00
N GLN A 4 -37.53 13.83 6.82
CA GLN A 4 -36.43 14.78 6.62
C GLN A 4 -36.98 16.08 6.08
N THR A 5 -36.67 17.18 6.76
CA THR A 5 -37.07 18.53 6.37
C THR A 5 -35.96 19.35 5.71
N VAL A 6 -34.72 18.90 5.80
CA VAL A 6 -33.53 19.68 5.41
C VAL A 6 -32.83 19.13 4.16
N LEU A 7 -32.91 17.83 3.91
CA LEU A 7 -32.26 17.20 2.76
C LEU A 7 -33.24 17.05 1.58
N PRO A 8 -32.79 17.26 0.33
CA PRO A 8 -33.64 17.14 -0.85
C PRO A 8 -33.94 15.68 -1.24
N PHE A 9 -33.58 14.71 -0.40
CA PHE A 9 -33.79 13.30 -0.62
C PHE A 9 -34.32 12.63 0.64
N LYS A 10 -34.93 11.46 0.47
CA LYS A 10 -35.49 10.64 1.54
C LYS A 10 -34.55 9.49 1.89
N LEU A 11 -34.35 9.26 3.18
CA LEU A 11 -33.63 8.10 3.67
C LEU A 11 -34.60 6.94 3.86
N GLU A 12 -34.28 5.78 3.30
CA GLU A 12 -35.06 4.54 3.43
C GLU A 12 -34.15 3.39 3.83
N ASN A 13 -34.70 2.41 4.51
CA ASN A 13 -33.99 1.16 4.77
C ASN A 13 -33.99 0.30 3.49
N THR A 14 -32.88 -0.35 3.20
CA THR A 14 -32.79 -1.37 2.15
C THR A 14 -32.38 -2.72 2.74
N LYS A 15 -32.73 -3.79 2.03
CA LYS A 15 -32.23 -5.14 2.30
C LYS A 15 -30.99 -5.48 1.46
N ASP A 16 -30.62 -4.59 0.54
CA ASP A 16 -29.45 -4.78 -0.31
C ASP A 16 -28.18 -4.62 0.51
N THR A 17 -27.18 -5.42 0.19
CA THR A 17 -25.84 -5.29 0.75
C THR A 17 -25.19 -4.05 0.14
N ILE A 18 -24.85 -3.08 0.96
CA ILE A 18 -24.20 -1.83 0.52
C ILE A 18 -22.83 -1.70 1.14
N THR A 19 -21.94 -1.00 0.45
CA THR A 19 -20.58 -0.68 0.94
C THR A 19 -20.38 0.82 1.07
N PRO A 20 -19.83 1.30 2.19
CA PRO A 20 -19.36 2.69 2.30
C PRO A 20 -18.08 2.95 1.47
N HIS A 21 -17.45 1.91 0.96
CA HIS A 21 -16.17 1.97 0.25
C HIS A 21 -16.31 1.70 -1.25
N ALA A 22 -17.39 2.14 -1.88
CA ALA A 22 -17.66 1.88 -3.30
C ALA A 22 -16.50 2.29 -4.24
N GLY A 23 -15.78 3.37 -3.92
CA GLY A 23 -14.59 3.77 -4.67
C GLY A 23 -13.46 2.75 -4.66
N LEU A 24 -13.33 1.96 -3.59
CA LEU A 24 -12.33 0.88 -3.51
C LEU A 24 -12.66 -0.29 -4.43
N ALA A 25 -13.92 -0.48 -4.81
CA ALA A 25 -14.31 -1.49 -5.80
C ALA A 25 -13.64 -1.21 -7.15
N LEU A 26 -13.62 0.06 -7.60
CA LEU A 26 -12.96 0.47 -8.84
C LEU A 26 -11.45 0.24 -8.78
N LEU A 27 -10.81 0.59 -7.65
CA LEU A 27 -9.40 0.31 -7.43
C LEU A 27 -9.12 -1.20 -7.45
N GLY A 28 -9.98 -1.97 -6.80
CA GLY A 28 -9.87 -3.42 -6.75
C GLY A 28 -9.97 -4.06 -8.14
N GLU A 29 -10.98 -3.69 -8.91
CA GLU A 29 -11.15 -4.11 -10.30
C GLU A 29 -9.94 -3.75 -11.17
N PHE A 30 -9.43 -2.52 -11.02
CA PHE A 30 -8.22 -2.09 -11.70
C PHE A 30 -7.02 -2.98 -11.34
N ALA A 31 -6.79 -3.25 -10.06
CA ALA A 31 -5.69 -4.09 -9.60
C ALA A 31 -5.80 -5.54 -10.13
N VAL A 32 -7.02 -6.10 -10.14
CA VAL A 32 -7.31 -7.42 -10.71
C VAL A 32 -7.09 -7.41 -12.23
N GLY A 33 -7.60 -6.41 -12.94
CA GLY A 33 -7.44 -6.24 -14.38
C GLY A 33 -5.97 -6.07 -14.81
N LEU A 34 -5.16 -5.39 -14.02
CA LEU A 34 -3.71 -5.33 -14.19
C LEU A 34 -3.02 -6.69 -13.94
N GLY A 35 -3.71 -7.70 -13.40
CA GLY A 35 -3.11 -8.96 -12.97
C GLY A 35 -2.13 -8.79 -11.80
N LEU A 36 -2.33 -7.76 -10.97
CA LEU A 36 -1.47 -7.47 -9.83
C LEU A 36 -1.40 -8.66 -8.87
N LEU A 37 -2.55 -9.27 -8.54
CA LEU A 37 -2.61 -10.41 -7.61
C LEU A 37 -1.78 -11.60 -8.11
N LYS A 38 -1.86 -11.91 -9.40
CA LYS A 38 -1.06 -12.97 -10.03
C LYS A 38 0.44 -12.65 -9.97
N SER A 39 0.82 -11.40 -10.20
CA SER A 39 2.22 -10.96 -10.11
C SER A 39 2.74 -11.05 -8.68
N VAL A 40 1.92 -10.65 -7.70
CA VAL A 40 2.24 -10.77 -6.26
C VAL A 40 2.48 -12.22 -5.88
N ASP A 41 1.58 -13.14 -6.22
CA ASP A 41 1.72 -14.57 -5.90
C ASP A 41 2.86 -15.26 -6.64
N LYS A 42 3.28 -14.71 -7.78
CA LYS A 42 4.41 -15.20 -8.57
C LYS A 42 5.75 -14.84 -7.94
N TYR A 43 5.88 -13.62 -7.42
CA TYR A 43 7.19 -13.05 -7.07
C TYR A 43 7.45 -12.96 -5.56
N LEU A 44 6.43 -12.92 -4.72
CA LEU A 44 6.63 -12.88 -3.28
C LEU A 44 6.79 -14.29 -2.70
N PRO A 45 7.47 -14.41 -1.54
CA PRO A 45 7.65 -15.69 -0.86
C PRO A 45 6.31 -16.35 -0.53
N LYS A 46 6.18 -17.61 -0.93
CA LYS A 46 4.99 -18.42 -0.65
C LYS A 46 4.94 -18.84 0.82
N PRO A 47 3.74 -19.11 1.36
CA PRO A 47 3.64 -19.67 2.71
C PRO A 47 4.34 -21.04 2.77
N GLY A 48 4.96 -21.35 3.92
CA GLY A 48 5.65 -22.62 4.15
C GLY A 48 4.71 -23.82 4.32
N SER A 49 3.39 -23.62 4.31
CA SER A 49 2.39 -24.67 4.41
C SER A 49 1.24 -24.43 3.42
N GLY A 50 0.57 -25.49 3.00
CA GLY A 50 -0.60 -25.39 2.10
C GLY A 50 -1.82 -24.71 2.73
N ALA A 51 -1.84 -24.53 4.06
CA ALA A 51 -2.94 -23.85 4.78
C ALA A 51 -2.71 -22.35 4.98
N GLY A 52 -1.52 -21.83 4.67
CA GLY A 52 -1.20 -20.40 4.81
C GLY A 52 -1.96 -19.52 3.81
N TYR A 53 -2.03 -18.23 4.11
CA TYR A 53 -2.51 -17.24 3.16
C TYR A 53 -1.49 -17.03 2.04
N SER A 54 -1.96 -16.87 0.80
CA SER A 54 -1.11 -16.46 -0.32
C SER A 54 -0.64 -15.01 -0.15
N PRO A 55 0.46 -14.59 -0.79
CA PRO A 55 0.90 -13.20 -0.76
C PRO A 55 -0.18 -12.20 -1.20
N SER A 56 -0.98 -12.54 -2.20
CA SER A 56 -2.08 -11.68 -2.67
C SER A 56 -3.17 -11.49 -1.62
N GLU A 57 -3.47 -12.50 -0.79
CA GLU A 57 -4.42 -12.39 0.31
C GLU A 57 -3.97 -11.43 1.43
N TYR A 58 -2.66 -11.10 1.50
CA TYR A 58 -2.13 -10.04 2.36
C TYR A 58 -2.09 -8.69 1.65
N ILE A 59 -1.51 -8.65 0.43
CA ILE A 59 -1.24 -7.40 -0.30
C ILE A 59 -2.52 -6.72 -0.75
N PHE A 60 -3.51 -7.47 -1.23
CA PHE A 60 -4.73 -6.86 -1.77
C PHE A 60 -5.56 -6.13 -0.72
N PRO A 61 -5.88 -6.72 0.45
CA PRO A 61 -6.56 -5.99 1.51
C PRO A 61 -5.75 -4.80 2.04
N LEU A 62 -4.40 -4.91 2.12
CA LEU A 62 -3.53 -3.80 2.50
C LEU A 62 -3.62 -2.65 1.50
N LEU A 63 -3.61 -2.94 0.20
CA LEU A 63 -3.76 -1.94 -0.86
C LEU A 63 -5.09 -1.20 -0.71
N LEU A 64 -6.19 -1.92 -0.52
CA LEU A 64 -7.52 -1.34 -0.32
C LEU A 64 -7.56 -0.51 0.97
N MET A 65 -7.05 -1.03 2.07
CA MET A 65 -7.02 -0.34 3.35
C MET A 65 -6.26 0.99 3.26
N LEU A 66 -5.05 1.00 2.69
CA LEU A 66 -4.24 2.21 2.55
C LEU A 66 -4.93 3.26 1.67
N ASN A 67 -5.53 2.86 0.56
CA ASN A 67 -6.27 3.77 -0.32
C ASN A 67 -7.62 4.20 0.28
N GLY A 68 -8.18 3.43 1.19
CA GLY A 68 -9.35 3.79 1.99
C GLY A 68 -9.05 4.72 3.17
N GLY A 69 -7.80 5.17 3.32
CA GLY A 69 -7.39 6.08 4.39
C GLY A 69 -6.92 5.39 5.68
N GLY A 70 -6.81 4.06 5.68
CA GLY A 70 -6.27 3.30 6.82
C GLY A 70 -4.81 3.64 7.08
N ARG A 71 -4.43 3.67 8.35
CA ARG A 71 -3.08 4.06 8.82
C ARG A 71 -2.40 2.98 9.67
N SER A 72 -3.15 1.98 10.07
CA SER A 72 -2.67 0.86 10.89
C SER A 72 -3.23 -0.47 10.40
N PHE A 73 -2.60 -1.59 10.77
CA PHE A 73 -3.13 -2.91 10.40
C PHE A 73 -4.51 -3.19 11.03
N GLU A 74 -4.85 -2.52 12.12
CA GLU A 74 -6.17 -2.63 12.74
C GLU A 74 -7.29 -2.14 11.80
N ASP A 75 -6.98 -1.22 10.89
CA ASP A 75 -7.94 -0.67 9.92
C ASP A 75 -8.34 -1.71 8.86
N LEU A 76 -7.58 -2.81 8.69
CA LEU A 76 -7.98 -3.97 7.89
C LEU A 76 -9.34 -4.53 8.34
N ARG A 77 -9.71 -4.32 9.61
CA ARG A 77 -11.01 -4.72 10.14
C ARG A 77 -12.18 -4.06 9.41
N GLN A 78 -12.01 -2.84 8.92
CA GLN A 78 -13.04 -2.13 8.16
C GLN A 78 -13.31 -2.83 6.83
N ILE A 79 -12.25 -3.15 6.08
CA ILE A 79 -12.35 -3.90 4.81
C ILE A 79 -12.94 -5.30 5.05
N ARG A 80 -12.48 -5.98 6.09
CA ARG A 80 -12.94 -7.33 6.43
C ARG A 80 -14.41 -7.40 6.84
N LYS A 81 -14.96 -6.35 7.44
CA LYS A 81 -16.37 -6.26 7.86
C LYS A 81 -17.30 -5.74 6.76
N ASP A 82 -16.75 -5.21 5.69
CA ASP A 82 -17.52 -4.66 4.58
C ASP A 82 -18.05 -5.80 3.70
N ALA A 83 -19.30 -6.21 3.95
CA ALA A 83 -19.96 -7.29 3.22
C ALA A 83 -20.11 -6.95 1.73
N GLY A 84 -20.53 -5.71 1.41
CA GLY A 84 -20.71 -5.28 0.03
C GLY A 84 -19.41 -5.30 -0.78
N LEU A 85 -18.31 -4.82 -0.19
CA LEU A 85 -17.01 -4.86 -0.86
C LEU A 85 -16.53 -6.30 -1.10
N ARG A 86 -16.80 -7.20 -0.13
CA ARG A 86 -16.41 -8.61 -0.24
C ARG A 86 -17.24 -9.41 -1.26
N GLU A 87 -18.45 -8.98 -1.55
CA GLU A 87 -19.27 -9.58 -2.63
C GLU A 87 -18.76 -9.22 -4.02
N ILE A 88 -18.13 -8.03 -4.16
CA ILE A 88 -17.67 -7.50 -5.44
C ILE A 88 -16.23 -7.92 -5.75
N LEU A 89 -15.38 -7.98 -4.73
CA LEU A 89 -13.93 -8.22 -4.88
C LEU A 89 -13.53 -9.60 -4.34
N PRO A 90 -12.42 -10.21 -4.84
CA PRO A 90 -11.91 -11.49 -4.38
C PRO A 90 -11.28 -11.38 -2.97
N LEU A 91 -12.11 -11.13 -1.96
CA LEU A 91 -11.75 -10.95 -0.54
C LEU A 91 -12.29 -12.09 0.34
N GLU A 92 -12.34 -13.30 -0.18
CA GLU A 92 -12.90 -14.48 0.50
C GLU A 92 -12.14 -14.81 1.77
N ARG A 93 -10.81 -14.74 1.70
CA ARG A 93 -9.90 -14.99 2.83
C ARG A 93 -9.09 -13.74 3.12
N MET A 94 -9.19 -13.24 4.33
CA MET A 94 -8.42 -12.08 4.78
C MET A 94 -7.71 -12.40 6.11
N PRO A 95 -6.39 -12.20 6.18
CA PRO A 95 -5.65 -12.35 7.42
C PRO A 95 -6.08 -11.31 8.47
N SER A 96 -5.82 -11.61 9.74
CA SER A 96 -5.96 -10.64 10.83
C SER A 96 -4.84 -9.59 10.77
N SER A 97 -4.99 -8.50 11.54
CA SER A 97 -3.95 -7.48 11.74
C SER A 97 -2.63 -8.10 12.22
N ASP A 98 -2.70 -9.00 13.21
CA ASP A 98 -1.53 -9.69 13.76
C ASP A 98 -0.86 -10.59 12.72
N ALA A 99 -1.65 -11.42 12.01
CA ALA A 99 -1.13 -12.28 10.95
C ALA A 99 -0.49 -11.47 9.82
N THR A 100 -1.06 -10.32 9.50
CA THR A 100 -0.51 -9.38 8.51
C THR A 100 0.81 -8.78 9.00
N GLY A 101 0.87 -8.34 10.25
CA GLY A 101 2.10 -7.82 10.87
C GLY A 101 3.22 -8.86 10.90
N ASP A 102 2.90 -10.11 11.26
CA ASP A 102 3.86 -11.21 11.25
C ASP A 102 4.35 -11.55 9.84
N TRP A 103 3.44 -11.56 8.88
CA TRP A 103 3.80 -11.79 7.48
C TRP A 103 4.72 -10.66 6.96
N MET A 104 4.40 -9.40 7.24
CA MET A 104 5.23 -8.25 6.85
C MET A 104 6.63 -8.33 7.44
N ARG A 105 6.76 -8.71 8.72
CA ARG A 105 8.09 -8.88 9.36
C ARG A 105 8.93 -9.97 8.68
N ARG A 106 8.31 -11.09 8.32
CA ARG A 106 9.01 -12.19 7.62
C ARG A 106 9.35 -11.83 6.17
N THR A 107 8.41 -11.20 5.48
CA THR A 107 8.53 -10.86 4.05
C THR A 107 9.35 -9.60 3.82
N GLY A 108 9.43 -8.70 4.79
CA GLY A 108 10.24 -7.47 4.75
C GLY A 108 11.75 -7.70 4.71
N GLN A 109 12.18 -8.95 4.63
CA GLN A 109 13.56 -9.34 4.37
C GLN A 109 13.86 -9.32 2.86
N ARG A 110 15.12 -9.57 2.50
CA ARG A 110 15.65 -9.42 1.13
C ARG A 110 14.76 -10.02 0.03
N ASP A 111 14.30 -11.26 0.20
CA ASP A 111 13.55 -11.96 -0.86
C ASP A 111 12.18 -11.35 -1.11
N GLY A 112 11.49 -10.91 -0.07
CA GLY A 112 10.22 -10.22 -0.19
C GLY A 112 10.36 -8.85 -0.84
N LEU A 113 11.41 -8.11 -0.50
CA LEU A 113 11.71 -6.81 -1.10
C LEU A 113 12.03 -6.93 -2.59
N LEU A 114 12.87 -7.89 -2.97
CA LEU A 114 13.14 -8.21 -4.38
C LEU A 114 11.89 -8.67 -5.13
N GLY A 115 10.99 -9.38 -4.43
CA GLY A 115 9.69 -9.77 -4.97
C GLY A 115 8.82 -8.55 -5.30
N LEU A 116 8.71 -7.60 -4.36
CA LEU A 116 7.97 -6.36 -4.55
C LEU A 116 8.53 -5.50 -5.70
N GLU A 117 9.85 -5.41 -5.82
CA GLU A 117 10.50 -4.72 -6.94
C GLU A 117 10.12 -5.34 -8.29
N LYS A 118 10.07 -6.68 -8.37
CA LYS A 118 9.64 -7.38 -9.59
C LYS A 118 8.17 -7.10 -9.91
N VAL A 119 7.29 -7.11 -8.89
CA VAL A 119 5.87 -6.73 -9.05
C VAL A 119 5.76 -5.30 -9.56
N ASN A 120 6.43 -4.35 -8.92
CA ASN A 120 6.43 -2.95 -9.32
C ASN A 120 6.90 -2.78 -10.78
N ARG A 121 7.97 -3.47 -11.15
CA ARG A 121 8.49 -3.45 -12.54
C ARG A 121 7.47 -3.94 -13.57
N GLU A 122 6.66 -4.94 -13.23
CA GLU A 122 5.57 -5.41 -14.10
C GLU A 122 4.47 -4.33 -14.27
N VAL A 123 4.11 -3.66 -13.17
CA VAL A 123 3.12 -2.57 -13.20
C VAL A 123 3.64 -1.40 -14.05
N ILE A 124 4.89 -0.97 -13.81
CA ILE A 124 5.54 0.11 -14.56
C ILE A 124 5.55 -0.20 -16.06
N LYS A 125 6.00 -1.40 -16.45
CA LYS A 125 6.05 -1.81 -17.86
C LYS A 125 4.69 -1.72 -18.54
N ARG A 126 3.62 -2.07 -17.82
CA ARG A 126 2.25 -1.97 -18.34
C ARG A 126 1.80 -0.51 -18.48
N GLY A 127 2.06 0.32 -17.45
CA GLY A 127 1.78 1.74 -17.47
C GLY A 127 2.47 2.44 -18.64
N MET A 128 3.79 2.27 -18.75
CA MET A 128 4.59 2.86 -19.84
C MET A 128 4.18 2.39 -21.24
N LYS A 129 3.67 1.16 -21.36
CA LYS A 129 3.19 0.64 -22.65
C LYS A 129 1.87 1.30 -23.08
N SER A 130 1.05 1.71 -22.13
CA SER A 130 -0.29 2.23 -22.37
C SER A 130 -0.37 3.75 -22.51
N ASP A 131 0.61 4.49 -21.98
CA ASP A 131 0.57 5.97 -21.93
C ASP A 131 1.05 6.65 -23.22
N GLY A 132 1.73 5.92 -24.11
CA GLY A 132 2.21 6.45 -25.40
C GLY A 132 3.34 7.47 -25.31
N ILE A 133 3.91 7.69 -24.12
CA ILE A 133 5.01 8.63 -23.86
C ILE A 133 6.31 8.08 -24.47
N LYS A 134 7.03 8.91 -25.21
CA LYS A 134 8.28 8.51 -25.91
C LYS A 134 9.56 8.75 -25.10
N GLY A 135 9.50 9.59 -24.09
CA GLY A 135 10.64 9.93 -23.25
C GLY A 135 10.18 10.28 -21.85
N TYR A 136 10.99 9.94 -20.84
CA TYR A 136 10.66 10.15 -19.43
C TYR A 136 11.76 10.89 -18.72
N THR A 137 11.39 11.76 -17.82
CA THR A 137 12.30 12.42 -16.88
C THR A 137 12.25 11.66 -15.57
N LEU A 138 13.42 11.20 -15.13
CA LEU A 138 13.56 10.61 -13.80
C LEU A 138 13.76 11.71 -12.77
N ASP A 139 12.83 11.83 -11.86
CA ASP A 139 12.93 12.69 -10.68
C ASP A 139 13.19 11.84 -9.44
N ILE A 140 14.21 12.23 -8.66
CA ILE A 140 14.64 11.50 -7.47
C ILE A 140 14.68 12.45 -6.29
N ASP A 141 13.90 12.16 -5.25
CA ASP A 141 13.88 12.98 -4.03
C ASP A 141 13.84 12.13 -2.76
N ALA A 142 14.34 12.72 -1.67
CA ALA A 142 14.34 12.11 -0.36
C ALA A 142 12.99 12.37 0.36
N THR A 143 12.24 11.31 0.58
CA THR A 143 10.94 11.37 1.25
C THR A 143 11.08 11.13 2.74
N GLY A 144 10.68 12.11 3.57
CA GLY A 144 10.70 12.00 5.02
C GLY A 144 9.56 11.14 5.56
N ILE A 145 9.91 10.11 6.33
CA ILE A 145 8.94 9.25 7.03
C ILE A 145 9.23 9.33 8.52
N GLU A 146 8.40 10.05 9.27
CA GLU A 146 8.51 10.11 10.73
C GLU A 146 8.20 8.76 11.37
N ALA A 147 9.03 8.33 12.30
CA ALA A 147 8.85 7.06 13.00
C ALA A 147 9.58 7.03 14.34
N GLU A 148 8.90 6.51 15.38
CA GLU A 148 9.45 6.28 16.72
C GLU A 148 10.02 4.87 16.90
N LYS A 149 10.48 4.24 15.80
CA LYS A 149 11.06 2.90 15.83
C LYS A 149 12.52 2.94 16.29
N GLN A 150 13.00 1.84 16.86
CA GLN A 150 14.39 1.71 17.33
C GLN A 150 15.41 1.97 16.21
N ALA A 151 15.13 1.50 14.99
CA ALA A 151 15.99 1.70 13.83
C ALA A 151 15.86 3.10 13.18
N ALA A 152 14.90 3.93 13.61
CA ALA A 152 14.75 5.29 13.11
C ALA A 152 15.85 6.19 13.66
N LYS A 153 16.44 7.04 12.80
CA LYS A 153 17.51 7.97 13.13
C LYS A 153 17.02 9.42 13.02
N TRP A 154 17.70 10.33 13.67
CA TRP A 154 17.48 11.77 13.49
C TRP A 154 17.89 12.20 12.09
N THR A 155 16.99 12.85 11.39
CA THR A 155 17.20 13.34 10.02
C THR A 155 17.70 14.78 10.03
N TYR A 156 18.27 15.24 8.92
CA TYR A 156 18.66 16.64 8.76
C TYR A 156 17.45 17.61 8.78
N LYS A 157 16.24 17.12 8.53
CA LYS A 157 14.98 17.89 8.62
C LYS A 157 14.44 17.98 10.06
N ASN A 158 15.22 17.61 11.07
CA ASN A 158 14.88 17.72 12.51
C ASN A 158 13.72 16.84 12.99
N PHE A 159 13.51 15.68 12.41
CA PHE A 159 12.61 14.65 12.93
C PHE A 159 13.31 13.30 13.02
N LYS A 160 12.83 12.42 13.87
CA LYS A 160 13.28 11.03 13.97
C LYS A 160 12.50 10.19 12.97
N GLY A 161 13.18 9.42 12.10
CA GLY A 161 12.50 8.66 11.06
C GLY A 161 13.43 8.05 10.03
N TYR A 162 12.92 7.93 8.81
CA TYR A 162 13.61 7.41 7.64
C TYR A 162 13.57 8.44 6.52
N MET A 163 14.56 8.40 5.63
CA MET A 163 14.66 9.27 4.46
C MET A 163 14.99 8.46 3.20
N PRO A 164 14.09 7.53 2.78
CA PRO A 164 14.33 6.80 1.54
C PRO A 164 14.35 7.74 0.34
N MET A 165 15.24 7.44 -0.62
CA MET A 165 15.21 8.08 -1.92
C MET A 165 14.13 7.42 -2.77
N VAL A 166 13.22 8.22 -3.30
CA VAL A 166 12.14 7.75 -4.17
C VAL A 166 12.37 8.28 -5.57
N GLY A 167 12.47 7.37 -6.54
CA GLY A 167 12.56 7.73 -7.96
C GLY A 167 11.21 7.57 -8.64
N HIS A 168 10.73 8.60 -9.32
CA HIS A 168 9.50 8.55 -10.10
C HIS A 168 9.66 9.18 -11.48
N LEU A 169 8.76 8.83 -12.39
CA LEU A 169 8.70 9.41 -13.73
C LEU A 169 7.80 10.66 -13.67
N ALA A 170 8.37 11.82 -14.00
CA ALA A 170 7.68 13.10 -13.87
C ALA A 170 6.40 13.19 -14.72
N GLU A 171 6.40 12.55 -15.90
CA GLU A 171 5.31 12.65 -16.88
C GLU A 171 4.05 11.86 -16.48
N ASN A 172 4.19 10.77 -15.71
CA ASN A 172 3.05 9.91 -15.34
C ASN A 172 3.00 9.53 -13.86
N GLY A 173 3.96 9.98 -13.05
CA GLY A 173 4.01 9.75 -11.61
C GLY A 173 4.32 8.31 -11.20
N LEU A 174 4.73 7.43 -12.12
CA LEU A 174 5.07 6.06 -11.76
C LEU A 174 6.33 6.00 -10.91
N VAL A 175 6.24 5.40 -9.73
CA VAL A 175 7.38 5.17 -8.85
C VAL A 175 8.19 4.00 -9.37
N ILE A 176 9.41 4.25 -9.84
CA ILE A 176 10.28 3.23 -10.44
C ILE A 176 11.21 2.53 -9.45
N GLY A 177 11.48 3.17 -8.32
CA GLY A 177 12.33 2.59 -7.30
C GLY A 177 12.30 3.37 -6.00
N VAL A 178 12.70 2.67 -4.93
CA VAL A 178 12.90 3.24 -3.60
C VAL A 178 14.23 2.71 -3.10
N ASP A 179 15.23 3.59 -2.95
CA ASP A 179 16.49 3.25 -2.30
C ASP A 179 16.34 3.48 -0.79
N ARG A 180 16.58 2.43 -0.02
CA ARG A 180 16.42 2.40 1.44
C ARG A 180 17.75 2.34 2.18
N ASP A 181 18.83 2.06 1.46
CA ASP A 181 20.16 1.80 2.05
C ASP A 181 21.01 3.08 2.17
N GLN A 182 20.47 4.23 1.80
CA GLN A 182 21.14 5.51 2.00
C GLN A 182 21.34 5.77 3.49
N GLU A 183 22.59 5.93 3.89
CA GLU A 183 22.91 6.50 5.21
C GLU A 183 22.19 7.85 5.32
N ILE A 184 21.26 7.94 6.28
CA ILE A 184 20.60 9.20 6.58
C ILE A 184 21.71 10.20 6.90
N PRO A 185 21.85 11.33 6.16
CA PRO A 185 22.84 12.34 6.48
C PRO A 185 22.62 12.79 7.92
N GLN A 186 23.52 12.39 8.81
CA GLN A 186 23.45 12.77 10.21
C GLN A 186 23.84 14.25 10.31
N LYS A 187 23.14 15.02 11.13
CA LYS A 187 23.66 16.31 11.61
C LYS A 187 25.04 16.03 12.18
N GLN A 188 26.09 16.53 11.52
CA GLN A 188 27.39 16.61 12.15
C GLN A 188 27.20 17.36 13.45
N GLY A 189 27.48 16.68 14.58
CA GLY A 189 27.23 17.21 15.88
C GLY A 189 27.80 18.63 16.00
N LEU A 190 26.95 19.56 16.40
CA LEU A 190 27.40 20.75 17.08
C LEU A 190 28.25 20.25 18.26
N LYS A 191 29.57 20.26 18.07
CA LYS A 191 30.49 20.16 19.21
C LYS A 191 30.06 21.24 20.17
N ASN A 192 29.54 20.84 21.34
CA ASN A 192 29.35 21.74 22.46
C ASN A 192 30.69 22.45 22.64
N GLY A 193 30.73 23.70 22.27
CA GLY A 193 31.82 24.61 22.64
C GLY A 193 31.77 24.85 24.16
N PRO A 194 32.88 25.27 24.73
CA PRO A 194 33.14 25.25 26.14
C PRO A 194 32.20 26.07 26.99
#